data_cf90fc125c01558e49ea1f799c71c673
#
_entry.id   cf90fc125c01558e49ea1f799c71c673
#
_cell.length_a   1.000
_cell.length_b   1.000
_cell.length_c   1.000
_cell.angle_alpha   90.00
_cell.angle_beta   90.00
_cell.angle_gamma   90.00
#
_symmetry.space_group_name_H-M   'P 1'
#
loop_
_entity.id
_entity.type
_entity.pdbx_description
1 polymer ?
#
loop_
_entity_poly.entity_id
_entity_poly.type
_entity_poly.pdbx_seq_one_letter_code
_entity_poly.pdbx_strand_id
1 'polypeptide(L)'
;MKSREFKDAVYQGLSRMLKALANPYRLEIIEMLSQGEKNVDEIVQITGLTIANASQHLQVLKNNNIVKARKEGHFVYYSLSNDEFMSLYQHITKYAVKELAELEKALNRQRADNKSFNAVNLNELEHMINNRNILLMDVRPSNEYETGHITSAISVPMNELVAKLKDISKEKEIIAYCRGPFCVLADEAVKILNKHGYKVRRLDEGYPEWKIRQLALNQSN
;
A
#
# COMPACT_ATOMS: atom_id res chain seq x y z
N MET A 1 37.07 21.54 6.36
CA MET A 1 36.78 20.15 6.80
C MET A 1 37.67 19.20 6.02
N LYS A 2 38.41 18.29 6.67
CA LYS A 2 39.25 17.30 5.96
C LYS A 2 38.32 16.35 5.20
N SER A 3 38.75 15.90 4.01
CA SER A 3 37.94 15.04 3.11
C SER A 3 37.37 13.80 3.82
N ARG A 4 38.10 13.24 4.82
CA ARG A 4 37.65 12.08 5.60
C ARG A 4 36.52 12.44 6.56
N GLU A 5 36.61 13.52 7.29
CA GLU A 5 35.55 13.99 8.20
C GLU A 5 34.24 14.28 7.50
N PHE A 6 34.32 14.84 6.29
CA PHE A 6 33.14 15.03 5.43
C PHE A 6 32.48 13.72 5.07
N LYS A 7 33.23 12.73 4.56
CA LYS A 7 32.68 11.42 4.18
C LYS A 7 32.09 10.69 5.40
N ASP A 8 32.75 10.74 6.56
CA ASP A 8 32.27 10.12 7.79
C ASP A 8 30.92 10.71 8.21
N ALA A 9 30.77 12.04 8.18
CA ALA A 9 29.52 12.70 8.50
C ALA A 9 28.37 12.29 7.54
N VAL A 10 28.65 12.24 6.23
CA VAL A 10 27.66 11.84 5.21
C VAL A 10 27.23 10.39 5.42
N TYR A 11 28.18 9.46 5.53
CA TYR A 11 27.85 8.05 5.68
C TYR A 11 27.21 7.71 7.03
N GLN A 12 27.54 8.43 8.11
CA GLN A 12 26.83 8.31 9.37
C GLN A 12 25.36 8.75 9.25
N GLY A 13 25.10 9.86 8.55
CA GLY A 13 23.74 10.34 8.28
C GLY A 13 22.92 9.33 7.49
N LEU A 14 23.47 8.84 6.37
CA LEU A 14 22.82 7.81 5.54
C LEU A 14 22.58 6.51 6.32
N SER A 15 23.59 6.03 7.06
CA SER A 15 23.47 4.82 7.89
C SER A 15 22.38 4.96 8.95
N ARG A 16 22.23 6.12 9.57
CA ARG A 16 21.16 6.38 10.54
C ARG A 16 19.78 6.29 9.90
N MET A 17 19.60 6.89 8.73
CA MET A 17 18.34 6.82 7.98
C MET A 17 17.99 5.38 7.59
N LEU A 18 18.94 4.62 7.05
CA LEU A 18 18.73 3.22 6.67
C LEU A 18 18.44 2.33 7.89
N LYS A 19 19.13 2.55 9.03
CA LYS A 19 18.81 1.87 10.29
C LYS A 19 17.40 2.15 10.79
N ALA A 20 16.85 3.34 10.50
CA ALA A 20 15.47 3.65 10.84
C ALA A 20 14.45 2.81 10.04
N LEU A 21 14.82 2.31 8.88
CA LEU A 21 13.98 1.38 8.08
C LEU A 21 14.15 -0.09 8.47
N ALA A 22 15.33 -0.48 8.96
CA ALA A 22 15.70 -1.86 9.23
C ALA A 22 14.99 -2.46 10.46
N ASN A 23 13.66 -2.53 10.42
CA ASN A 23 12.81 -3.18 11.42
C ASN A 23 11.45 -3.54 10.81
N PRO A 24 10.95 -4.80 10.95
CA PRO A 24 9.70 -5.25 10.33
C PRO A 24 8.49 -4.37 10.66
N TYR A 25 8.29 -4.04 11.93
CA TYR A 25 7.15 -3.21 12.36
C TYR A 25 7.20 -1.79 11.79
N ARG A 26 8.39 -1.21 11.61
CA ARG A 26 8.51 0.11 10.99
C ARG A 26 8.18 0.06 9.50
N LEU A 27 8.55 -1.01 8.80
CA LEU A 27 8.17 -1.21 7.40
C LEU A 27 6.65 -1.39 7.27
N GLU A 28 6.01 -2.14 8.16
CA GLU A 28 4.56 -2.31 8.22
C GLU A 28 3.85 -0.98 8.50
N ILE A 29 4.34 -0.19 9.46
CA ILE A 29 3.81 1.16 9.75
C ILE A 29 3.92 2.07 8.52
N ILE A 30 5.03 2.04 7.79
CA ILE A 30 5.21 2.82 6.56
C ILE A 30 4.18 2.40 5.51
N GLU A 31 3.96 1.10 5.32
CA GLU A 31 2.93 0.58 4.41
C GLU A 31 1.52 1.07 4.80
N MET A 32 1.19 1.02 6.08
CA MET A 32 -0.09 1.53 6.59
C MET A 32 -0.26 3.04 6.33
N LEU A 33 0.78 3.82 6.61
CA LEU A 33 0.76 5.28 6.42
C LEU A 33 0.77 5.69 4.95
N SER A 34 1.12 4.79 4.03
CA SER A 34 0.97 5.02 2.60
C SER A 34 -0.50 5.09 2.14
N GLN A 35 -1.40 4.53 2.93
CA GLN A 35 -2.86 4.56 2.68
C GLN A 35 -3.54 5.82 3.23
N GLY A 36 -2.85 6.61 4.02
CA GLY A 36 -3.36 7.82 4.65
C GLY A 36 -2.89 8.01 6.09
N GLU A 37 -3.26 9.14 6.68
CA GLU A 37 -2.97 9.43 8.08
C GLU A 37 -3.60 8.40 9.01
N LYS A 38 -2.87 8.06 10.08
CA LYS A 38 -3.39 7.20 11.15
C LYS A 38 -2.91 7.70 12.52
N ASN A 39 -3.75 7.54 13.53
CA ASN A 39 -3.36 7.73 14.92
C ASN A 39 -2.72 6.45 15.50
N VAL A 40 -2.18 6.54 16.71
CA VAL A 40 -1.47 5.41 17.36
C VAL A 40 -2.41 4.24 17.62
N ASP A 41 -3.68 4.48 17.98
CA ASP A 41 -4.63 3.42 18.29
C ASP A 41 -4.97 2.59 17.03
N GLU A 42 -5.15 3.24 15.88
CA GLU A 42 -5.36 2.56 14.60
C GLU A 42 -4.14 1.70 14.21
N ILE A 43 -2.91 2.21 14.44
CA ILE A 43 -1.68 1.46 14.19
C ILE A 43 -1.60 0.22 15.09
N VAL A 44 -1.90 0.38 16.37
CA VAL A 44 -1.92 -0.71 17.35
C VAL A 44 -2.94 -1.80 16.99
N GLN A 45 -4.15 -1.41 16.57
CA GLN A 45 -5.20 -2.35 16.14
C GLN A 45 -4.76 -3.24 14.97
N ILE A 46 -3.98 -2.69 14.03
CA ILE A 46 -3.56 -3.42 12.84
C ILE A 46 -2.30 -4.25 13.12
N THR A 47 -1.29 -3.66 13.79
CA THR A 47 0.02 -4.30 14.01
C THR A 47 0.04 -5.27 15.20
N GLY A 48 -0.94 -5.19 16.11
CA GLY A 48 -0.92 -5.93 17.38
C GLY A 48 0.15 -5.45 18.36
N LEU A 49 0.83 -4.33 18.09
CA LEU A 49 1.80 -3.75 19.01
C LEU A 49 1.11 -3.16 20.25
N THR A 50 1.89 -2.98 21.32
CA THR A 50 1.46 -2.11 22.42
C THR A 50 1.57 -0.64 22.01
N ILE A 51 0.78 0.25 22.64
CA ILE A 51 0.85 1.71 22.41
C ILE A 51 2.28 2.23 22.62
N ALA A 52 2.99 1.75 23.65
CA ALA A 52 4.36 2.14 23.93
C ALA A 52 5.31 1.77 22.79
N ASN A 53 5.23 0.52 22.28
CA ASN A 53 6.08 0.06 21.18
C ASN A 53 5.76 0.79 19.87
N ALA A 54 4.49 0.95 19.53
CA ALA A 54 4.07 1.70 18.34
C ALA A 54 4.60 3.15 18.40
N SER A 55 4.44 3.82 19.54
CA SER A 55 4.95 5.18 19.77
C SER A 55 6.46 5.27 19.62
N GLN A 56 7.20 4.27 20.13
CA GLN A 56 8.65 4.22 19.98
C GLN A 56 9.07 4.07 18.52
N HIS A 57 8.42 3.19 17.74
CA HIS A 57 8.68 3.04 16.31
C HIS A 57 8.37 4.32 15.54
N LEU A 58 7.22 4.95 15.81
CA LEU A 58 6.85 6.23 15.22
C LEU A 58 7.84 7.35 15.55
N GLN A 59 8.35 7.40 16.79
CA GLN A 59 9.37 8.38 17.17
C GLN A 59 10.67 8.16 16.40
N VAL A 60 11.12 6.92 16.21
CA VAL A 60 12.30 6.61 15.38
C VAL A 60 12.10 7.08 13.94
N LEU A 61 10.94 6.80 13.34
CA LEU A 61 10.61 7.23 11.98
C LEU A 61 10.55 8.76 11.87
N LYS A 62 9.93 9.43 12.86
CA LYS A 62 9.82 10.90 12.92
C LYS A 62 11.17 11.57 13.06
N ASN A 63 12.05 11.08 13.93
CA ASN A 63 13.40 11.63 14.14
C ASN A 63 14.30 11.51 12.91
N ASN A 64 13.93 10.65 11.95
CA ASN A 64 14.61 10.48 10.67
C ASN A 64 13.83 11.07 9.48
N ASN A 65 12.84 11.94 9.74
CA ASN A 65 12.00 12.61 8.73
C ASN A 65 11.30 11.66 7.75
N ILE A 66 11.05 10.42 8.16
CA ILE A 66 10.30 9.42 7.36
C ILE A 66 8.81 9.66 7.53
N VAL A 67 8.38 10.02 8.74
CA VAL A 67 7.00 10.39 9.04
C VAL A 67 6.95 11.77 9.69
N LYS A 68 5.81 12.44 9.53
CA LYS A 68 5.44 13.67 10.23
C LYS A 68 4.26 13.39 11.15
N ALA A 69 4.07 14.25 12.16
CA ALA A 69 2.99 14.12 13.12
C ALA A 69 2.21 15.44 13.19
N ARG A 70 0.90 15.33 13.24
CA ARG A 70 -0.06 16.44 13.40
C ARG A 70 -0.92 16.16 14.62
N LYS A 71 -1.04 17.15 15.50
CA LYS A 71 -1.92 17.05 16.67
C LYS A 71 -3.30 17.60 16.31
N GLU A 72 -4.33 16.86 16.69
CA GLU A 72 -5.73 17.29 16.57
C GLU A 72 -6.51 16.85 17.81
N GLY A 73 -6.88 17.81 18.62
CA GLY A 73 -7.49 17.57 19.93
C GLY A 73 -6.57 16.72 20.83
N HIS A 74 -7.06 15.57 21.24
CA HIS A 74 -6.32 14.62 22.07
C HIS A 74 -5.52 13.58 21.26
N PHE A 75 -5.70 13.55 19.94
CA PHE A 75 -5.06 12.58 19.05
C PHE A 75 -3.83 13.16 18.37
N VAL A 76 -2.87 12.28 18.09
CA VAL A 76 -1.71 12.56 17.25
C VAL A 76 -1.81 11.66 16.02
N TYR A 77 -1.98 12.29 14.86
CA TYR A 77 -2.01 11.64 13.57
C TYR A 77 -0.62 11.64 12.94
N TYR A 78 -0.26 10.51 12.35
CA TYR A 78 1.00 10.33 11.65
C TYR A 78 0.73 10.08 10.17
N SER A 79 1.59 10.65 9.33
CA SER A 79 1.57 10.42 7.87
C SER A 79 3.01 10.32 7.35
N LEU A 80 3.20 9.78 6.15
CA LEU A 80 4.50 9.85 5.49
C LEU A 80 4.90 11.32 5.27
N SER A 81 6.19 11.60 5.33
CA SER A 81 6.70 12.98 5.21
C SER A 81 6.39 13.59 3.86
N ASN A 82 6.55 12.81 2.78
CA ASN A 82 6.30 13.22 1.39
C ASN A 82 6.14 11.99 0.48
N ASP A 83 5.69 12.25 -0.75
CA ASP A 83 5.51 11.20 -1.77
C ASP A 83 6.85 10.70 -2.35
N GLU A 84 7.91 11.51 -2.27
CA GLU A 84 9.26 11.11 -2.69
C GLU A 84 9.80 9.95 -1.86
N PHE A 85 9.60 10.00 -0.51
CA PHE A 85 9.94 8.88 0.35
C PHE A 85 9.14 7.62 0.00
N MET A 86 7.85 7.77 -0.32
CA MET A 86 7.02 6.64 -0.75
C MET A 86 7.55 6.01 -2.04
N SER A 87 7.96 6.81 -3.01
CA SER A 87 8.59 6.34 -4.25
C SER A 87 9.88 5.56 -3.97
N LEU A 88 10.74 6.08 -3.09
CA LEU A 88 11.96 5.37 -2.64
C LEU A 88 11.62 4.02 -1.98
N TYR A 89 10.66 4.00 -1.08
CA TYR A 89 10.22 2.78 -0.40
C TYR A 89 9.72 1.71 -1.39
N GLN A 90 8.92 2.10 -2.38
CA GLN A 90 8.47 1.20 -3.44
C GLN A 90 9.63 0.64 -4.26
N HIS A 91 10.65 1.44 -4.58
CA HIS A 91 11.83 0.96 -5.29
C HIS A 91 12.62 -0.05 -4.47
N ILE A 92 12.83 0.20 -3.16
CA ILE A 92 13.49 -0.74 -2.25
C ILE A 92 12.69 -2.06 -2.19
N THR A 93 11.38 -1.97 -2.05
CA THR A 93 10.48 -3.13 -1.96
C THR A 93 10.51 -3.97 -3.24
N LYS A 94 10.38 -3.32 -4.40
CA LYS A 94 10.47 -4.01 -5.71
C LYS A 94 11.81 -4.68 -5.91
N TYR A 95 12.90 -4.00 -5.54
CA TYR A 95 14.25 -4.56 -5.61
C TYR A 95 14.38 -5.78 -4.70
N ALA A 96 13.94 -5.68 -3.44
CA ALA A 96 14.02 -6.77 -2.49
C ALA A 96 13.21 -8.01 -2.94
N VAL A 97 11.99 -7.81 -3.45
CA VAL A 97 11.17 -8.92 -3.98
C VAL A 97 11.84 -9.60 -5.16
N LYS A 98 12.50 -8.84 -6.04
CA LYS A 98 13.20 -9.38 -7.21
C LYS A 98 14.47 -10.17 -6.84
N GLU A 99 15.24 -9.67 -5.86
CA GLU A 99 16.59 -10.22 -5.57
C GLU A 99 16.58 -11.26 -4.42
N LEU A 100 15.56 -11.25 -3.54
CA LEU A 100 15.47 -12.15 -2.39
C LEU A 100 14.45 -13.26 -2.67
N ALA A 101 14.94 -14.43 -3.05
CA ALA A 101 14.12 -15.58 -3.43
C ALA A 101 13.11 -16.03 -2.34
N GLU A 102 13.41 -15.78 -1.06
CA GLU A 102 12.48 -16.04 0.04
C GLU A 102 11.24 -15.14 0.02
N LEU A 103 11.38 -13.87 -0.40
CA LEU A 103 10.25 -12.94 -0.53
C LEU A 103 9.37 -13.34 -1.72
N GLU A 104 9.98 -13.64 -2.86
CA GLU A 104 9.26 -14.17 -4.03
C GLU A 104 8.49 -15.45 -3.68
N LYS A 105 9.15 -16.40 -2.98
CA LYS A 105 8.51 -17.64 -2.52
C LYS A 105 7.35 -17.37 -1.55
N ALA A 106 7.50 -16.42 -0.62
CA ALA A 106 6.44 -16.06 0.32
C ALA A 106 5.21 -15.50 -0.41
N LEU A 107 5.42 -14.58 -1.36
CA LEU A 107 4.35 -14.03 -2.20
C LEU A 107 3.68 -15.13 -3.05
N ASN A 108 4.49 -16.00 -3.68
CA ASN A 108 3.98 -17.09 -4.51
C ASN A 108 3.19 -18.13 -3.69
N ARG A 109 3.59 -18.44 -2.46
CA ARG A 109 2.81 -19.30 -1.56
C ARG A 109 1.45 -18.69 -1.21
N GLN A 110 1.43 -17.41 -0.85
CA GLN A 110 0.17 -16.71 -0.55
C GLN A 110 -0.77 -16.66 -1.75
N ARG A 111 -0.21 -16.61 -2.96
CA ARG A 111 -0.94 -16.57 -4.23
C ARG A 111 -1.14 -17.95 -4.88
N ALA A 112 -0.54 -19.02 -4.34
CA ALA A 112 -0.55 -20.36 -4.96
C ALA A 112 -1.98 -20.89 -5.17
N ASP A 113 -2.88 -20.64 -4.21
CA ASP A 113 -4.31 -20.99 -4.31
C ASP A 113 -5.05 -20.15 -5.36
N ASN A 114 -4.40 -19.10 -5.89
CA ASN A 114 -4.99 -18.09 -6.78
C ASN A 114 -4.33 -18.09 -8.17
N LYS A 115 -3.52 -19.11 -8.54
CA LYS A 115 -2.81 -19.21 -9.83
C LYS A 115 -3.70 -19.13 -11.06
N SER A 116 -5.01 -19.33 -10.93
CA SER A 116 -5.99 -19.19 -12.01
C SER A 116 -6.40 -17.74 -12.28
N PHE A 117 -5.98 -16.78 -11.47
CA PHE A 117 -6.37 -15.39 -11.63
C PHE A 117 -5.27 -14.63 -12.36
N ASN A 118 -5.47 -14.37 -13.65
CA ASN A 118 -4.62 -13.48 -14.42
C ASN A 118 -4.64 -12.10 -13.75
N ALA A 119 -3.54 -11.75 -13.08
CA ALA A 119 -3.41 -10.44 -12.47
C ALA A 119 -3.26 -9.36 -13.54
N VAL A 120 -3.75 -8.16 -13.25
CA VAL A 120 -3.61 -6.96 -14.07
C VAL A 120 -2.53 -6.10 -13.43
N ASN A 121 -1.61 -5.56 -14.21
CA ASN A 121 -0.68 -4.54 -13.75
C ASN A 121 -1.19 -3.12 -14.07
N LEU A 122 -0.56 -2.09 -13.51
CA LEU A 122 -0.99 -0.71 -13.73
C LEU A 122 -0.92 -0.27 -15.20
N ASN A 123 0.01 -0.80 -16.01
CA ASN A 123 0.05 -0.48 -17.44
C ASN A 123 -1.20 -1.00 -18.16
N GLU A 124 -1.58 -2.23 -17.90
CA GLU A 124 -2.80 -2.84 -18.46
C GLU A 124 -4.04 -2.10 -17.96
N LEU A 125 -4.09 -1.76 -16.67
CA LEU A 125 -5.21 -1.02 -16.09
C LEU A 125 -5.42 0.32 -16.78
N GLU A 126 -4.38 1.09 -17.07
CA GLU A 126 -4.48 2.38 -17.76
C GLU A 126 -5.12 2.26 -19.15
N HIS A 127 -4.83 1.19 -19.87
CA HIS A 127 -5.49 0.91 -21.16
C HIS A 127 -6.94 0.47 -21.00
N MET A 128 -7.30 -0.07 -19.85
CA MET A 128 -8.62 -0.64 -19.59
C MET A 128 -9.56 0.31 -18.84
N ILE A 129 -9.06 1.27 -18.10
CA ILE A 129 -9.82 2.09 -17.14
C ILE A 129 -10.97 2.89 -17.79
N ASN A 130 -10.82 3.23 -19.06
CA ASN A 130 -11.85 3.93 -19.85
C ASN A 130 -12.85 2.98 -20.54
N ASN A 131 -12.69 1.67 -20.39
CA ASN A 131 -13.59 0.68 -20.96
C ASN A 131 -14.84 0.57 -20.08
N ARG A 132 -16.01 0.85 -20.64
CA ARG A 132 -17.31 0.78 -19.94
C ARG A 132 -17.64 -0.62 -19.40
N ASN A 133 -17.00 -1.66 -19.94
CA ASN A 133 -17.21 -3.06 -19.50
C ASN A 133 -16.35 -3.45 -18.30
N ILE A 134 -15.51 -2.55 -17.81
CA ILE A 134 -14.68 -2.77 -16.62
C ILE A 134 -15.29 -2.05 -15.41
N LEU A 135 -15.24 -2.70 -14.26
CA LEU A 135 -15.56 -2.14 -12.95
C LEU A 135 -14.34 -2.23 -12.06
N LEU A 136 -13.73 -1.09 -11.76
CA LEU A 136 -12.62 -1.04 -10.82
C LEU A 136 -13.17 -0.99 -9.39
N MET A 137 -12.72 -1.93 -8.53
CA MET A 137 -13.25 -2.13 -7.19
C MET A 137 -12.16 -1.98 -6.14
N ASP A 138 -12.32 -1.02 -5.24
CA ASP A 138 -11.48 -0.84 -4.05
C ASP A 138 -12.08 -1.62 -2.88
N VAL A 139 -11.33 -2.62 -2.40
CA VAL A 139 -11.79 -3.47 -1.29
C VAL A 139 -11.19 -3.09 0.07
N ARG A 140 -10.48 -1.95 0.13
CA ARG A 140 -9.97 -1.37 1.37
C ARG A 140 -11.11 -0.85 2.25
N PRO A 141 -10.86 -0.59 3.54
CA PRO A 141 -11.80 0.15 4.39
C PRO A 141 -12.21 1.50 3.78
N SER A 142 -13.47 1.91 3.99
CA SER A 142 -14.02 3.14 3.39
C SER A 142 -13.22 4.40 3.72
N ASN A 143 -12.67 4.51 4.93
CA ASN A 143 -11.85 5.64 5.33
C ASN A 143 -10.54 5.74 4.52
N GLU A 144 -9.96 4.61 4.07
CA GLU A 144 -8.80 4.63 3.19
C GLU A 144 -9.18 5.05 1.76
N TYR A 145 -10.33 4.59 1.28
CA TYR A 145 -10.88 5.02 -0.01
C TYR A 145 -11.15 6.55 -0.03
N GLU A 146 -11.75 7.09 1.02
CA GLU A 146 -12.04 8.52 1.16
C GLU A 146 -10.78 9.38 1.20
N THR A 147 -9.69 8.86 1.78
CA THR A 147 -8.39 9.54 1.80
C THR A 147 -7.79 9.65 0.39
N GLY A 148 -8.08 8.66 -0.47
CA GLY A 148 -7.67 8.63 -1.87
C GLY A 148 -7.84 7.23 -2.47
N HIS A 149 -8.16 7.20 -3.76
CA HIS A 149 -8.42 5.96 -4.49
C HIS A 149 -8.01 6.09 -5.97
N ILE A 150 -7.96 4.97 -6.68
CA ILE A 150 -7.73 4.96 -8.13
C ILE A 150 -8.95 5.57 -8.83
N THR A 151 -8.71 6.47 -9.78
CA THR A 151 -9.78 7.15 -10.53
C THR A 151 -10.81 6.15 -11.08
N SER A 152 -12.09 6.47 -10.96
CA SER A 152 -13.23 5.65 -11.39
C SER A 152 -13.46 4.36 -10.58
N ALA A 153 -12.71 4.11 -9.51
CA ALA A 153 -12.97 2.98 -8.63
C ALA A 153 -14.24 3.21 -7.80
N ILE A 154 -14.96 2.13 -7.49
CA ILE A 154 -16.02 2.12 -6.50
C ILE A 154 -15.52 1.52 -5.18
N SER A 155 -16.02 2.04 -4.05
CA SER A 155 -15.71 1.51 -2.73
C SER A 155 -16.60 0.31 -2.38
N VAL A 156 -15.99 -0.84 -2.22
CA VAL A 156 -16.66 -2.06 -1.74
C VAL A 156 -15.77 -2.74 -0.71
N PRO A 157 -15.74 -2.23 0.55
CA PRO A 157 -14.93 -2.82 1.61
C PRO A 157 -15.21 -4.31 1.80
N MET A 158 -14.16 -5.08 2.14
CA MET A 158 -14.24 -6.54 2.28
C MET A 158 -15.38 -7.01 3.19
N ASN A 159 -15.61 -6.33 4.30
CA ASN A 159 -16.67 -6.64 5.26
C ASN A 159 -18.09 -6.39 4.70
N GLU A 160 -18.23 -5.62 3.63
CA GLU A 160 -19.50 -5.30 2.95
C GLU A 160 -19.66 -6.03 1.62
N LEU A 161 -18.59 -6.66 1.10
CA LEU A 161 -18.56 -7.23 -0.24
C LEU A 161 -19.75 -8.16 -0.52
N VAL A 162 -19.99 -9.12 0.35
CA VAL A 162 -21.06 -10.12 0.15
C VAL A 162 -22.44 -9.46 0.13
N ALA A 163 -22.69 -8.47 0.98
CA ALA A 163 -23.96 -7.74 1.02
C ALA A 163 -24.20 -6.91 -0.25
N LYS A 164 -23.13 -6.36 -0.83
CA LYS A 164 -23.18 -5.51 -2.04
C LYS A 164 -23.21 -6.29 -3.36
N LEU A 165 -23.00 -7.60 -3.35
CA LEU A 165 -22.96 -8.40 -4.58
C LEU A 165 -24.21 -8.22 -5.46
N LYS A 166 -25.39 -8.12 -4.86
CA LYS A 166 -26.67 -7.95 -5.59
C LYS A 166 -26.73 -6.66 -6.42
N ASP A 167 -25.96 -5.65 -6.05
CA ASP A 167 -25.94 -4.32 -6.68
C ASP A 167 -24.87 -4.23 -7.78
N ILE A 168 -24.05 -5.28 -7.96
CA ILE A 168 -22.95 -5.34 -8.93
C ILE A 168 -23.39 -6.12 -10.17
N SER A 169 -23.26 -5.49 -11.35
CA SER A 169 -23.56 -6.16 -12.62
C SER A 169 -22.58 -7.29 -12.92
N LYS A 170 -23.10 -8.46 -13.30
CA LYS A 170 -22.29 -9.61 -13.75
C LYS A 170 -21.80 -9.50 -15.20
N GLU A 171 -22.29 -8.52 -15.94
CA GLU A 171 -21.87 -8.27 -17.33
C GLU A 171 -20.49 -7.63 -17.41
N LYS A 172 -20.09 -6.92 -16.34
CA LYS A 172 -18.80 -6.24 -16.27
C LYS A 172 -17.73 -7.17 -15.74
N GLU A 173 -16.51 -7.01 -16.25
CA GLU A 173 -15.32 -7.58 -15.66
C GLU A 173 -14.86 -6.71 -14.48
N ILE A 174 -14.64 -7.31 -13.33
CA ILE A 174 -14.21 -6.60 -12.12
C ILE A 174 -12.68 -6.67 -12.04
N ILE A 175 -12.05 -5.52 -11.78
CA ILE A 175 -10.65 -5.45 -11.37
C ILE A 175 -10.62 -5.03 -9.90
N ALA A 176 -10.31 -5.97 -9.01
CA ALA A 176 -10.27 -5.72 -7.58
C ALA A 176 -8.85 -5.32 -7.14
N TYR A 177 -8.73 -4.29 -6.31
CA TYR A 177 -7.45 -3.87 -5.74
C TYR A 177 -7.55 -3.54 -4.25
N CYS A 178 -6.40 -3.55 -3.58
CA CYS A 178 -6.27 -3.15 -2.18
C CYS A 178 -5.02 -2.28 -1.94
N ARG A 179 -4.35 -2.45 -0.80
CA ARG A 179 -3.24 -1.58 -0.36
C ARG A 179 -1.96 -1.72 -1.17
N GLY A 180 -1.76 -2.83 -1.88
CA GLY A 180 -0.55 -3.08 -2.67
C GLY A 180 -0.18 -4.56 -2.71
N PRO A 181 1.04 -4.88 -3.14
CA PRO A 181 1.45 -6.25 -3.46
C PRO A 181 1.46 -7.23 -2.27
N PHE A 182 1.52 -6.74 -1.04
CA PHE A 182 1.52 -7.57 0.17
C PHE A 182 0.15 -7.73 0.83
N CYS A 183 -0.86 -7.02 0.34
CA CYS A 183 -2.22 -7.08 0.88
C CYS A 183 -2.98 -8.29 0.31
N VAL A 184 -3.60 -9.08 1.19
CA VAL A 184 -4.36 -10.28 0.81
C VAL A 184 -5.84 -10.00 0.50
N LEU A 185 -6.36 -8.82 0.86
CA LEU A 185 -7.79 -8.50 0.71
C LEU A 185 -8.30 -8.61 -0.73
N ALA A 186 -7.49 -8.21 -1.71
CA ALA A 186 -7.87 -8.34 -3.12
C ALA A 186 -7.94 -9.81 -3.55
N ASP A 187 -7.05 -10.67 -3.05
CA ASP A 187 -7.08 -12.11 -3.33
C ASP A 187 -8.33 -12.77 -2.74
N GLU A 188 -8.71 -12.38 -1.52
CA GLU A 188 -9.93 -12.85 -0.85
C GLU A 188 -11.19 -12.35 -1.59
N ALA A 189 -11.21 -11.10 -2.01
CA ALA A 189 -12.30 -10.54 -2.81
C ALA A 189 -12.49 -11.31 -4.12
N VAL A 190 -11.39 -11.60 -4.83
CA VAL A 190 -11.41 -12.39 -6.07
C VAL A 190 -11.99 -13.78 -5.82
N LYS A 191 -11.60 -14.48 -4.74
CA LYS A 191 -12.17 -15.79 -4.38
C LYS A 191 -13.69 -15.71 -4.17
N ILE A 192 -14.15 -14.72 -3.40
CA ILE A 192 -15.58 -14.52 -3.12
C ILE A 192 -16.34 -14.21 -4.41
N LEU A 193 -15.86 -13.26 -5.20
CA LEU A 193 -16.51 -12.84 -6.45
C LEU A 193 -16.61 -14.00 -7.46
N ASN A 194 -15.52 -14.75 -7.67
CA ASN A 194 -15.51 -15.93 -8.53
C ASN A 194 -16.53 -16.99 -8.07
N LYS A 195 -16.60 -17.27 -6.76
CA LYS A 195 -17.58 -18.22 -6.18
C LYS A 195 -19.02 -17.80 -6.49
N HIS A 196 -19.28 -16.50 -6.63
CA HIS A 196 -20.60 -15.97 -6.97
C HIS A 196 -20.82 -15.74 -8.48
N GLY A 197 -19.89 -16.21 -9.33
CA GLY A 197 -20.03 -16.22 -10.79
C GLY A 197 -19.70 -14.89 -11.46
N TYR A 198 -18.91 -14.01 -10.81
CA TYR A 198 -18.39 -12.78 -11.42
C TYR A 198 -17.09 -13.07 -12.19
N LYS A 199 -16.89 -12.36 -13.29
CA LYS A 199 -15.59 -12.30 -13.96
C LYS A 199 -14.73 -11.29 -13.19
N VAL A 200 -13.64 -11.75 -12.57
CA VAL A 200 -12.80 -10.88 -11.74
C VAL A 200 -11.34 -11.20 -11.90
N ARG A 201 -10.52 -10.16 -11.95
CA ARG A 201 -9.07 -10.22 -11.85
C ARG A 201 -8.58 -9.32 -10.71
N ARG A 202 -7.39 -9.58 -10.21
CA ARG A 202 -6.72 -8.77 -9.21
C ARG A 202 -5.79 -7.75 -9.89
N LEU A 203 -5.73 -6.53 -9.35
CA LEU A 203 -4.63 -5.62 -9.64
C LEU A 203 -3.41 -6.02 -8.79
N ASP A 204 -2.22 -6.13 -9.41
CA ASP A 204 -0.99 -6.51 -8.71
C ASP A 204 -0.49 -5.42 -7.77
N GLU A 205 -0.67 -4.18 -8.15
CA GLU A 205 -0.35 -3.00 -7.36
C GLU A 205 -1.59 -2.51 -6.60
N GLY A 206 -1.40 -1.46 -5.80
CA GLY A 206 -2.49 -0.80 -5.07
C GLY A 206 -2.55 0.70 -5.34
N TYR A 207 -3.34 1.39 -4.50
CA TYR A 207 -3.49 2.83 -4.57
C TYR A 207 -2.16 3.60 -4.42
N PRO A 208 -1.23 3.25 -3.51
CA PRO A 208 0.04 4.00 -3.38
C PRO A 208 0.90 3.94 -4.64
N GLU A 209 0.96 2.78 -5.31
CA GLU A 209 1.72 2.62 -6.56
C GLU A 209 1.10 3.46 -7.68
N TRP A 210 -0.24 3.43 -7.79
CA TRP A 210 -0.96 4.25 -8.75
C TRP A 210 -0.76 5.75 -8.49
N LYS A 211 -0.85 6.19 -7.24
CA LYS A 211 -0.64 7.60 -6.85
C LYS A 211 0.73 8.11 -7.27
N ILE A 212 1.80 7.39 -6.94
CA ILE A 212 3.17 7.77 -7.31
C ILE A 212 3.34 7.84 -8.83
N ARG A 213 2.75 6.90 -9.55
CA ARG A 213 2.78 6.90 -11.02
C ARG A 213 2.08 8.12 -11.61
N GLN A 214 0.91 8.50 -11.10
CA GLN A 214 0.18 9.70 -11.56
C GLN A 214 0.97 10.99 -11.29
N LEU A 215 1.63 11.09 -10.12
CA LEU A 215 2.49 12.23 -9.80
C LEU A 215 3.67 12.34 -10.79
N ALA A 216 4.30 11.23 -11.15
CA ALA A 216 5.39 11.22 -12.13
C ALA A 216 4.94 11.66 -13.52
N LEU A 217 3.76 11.23 -13.99
CA LEU A 217 3.19 11.65 -15.28
C LEU A 217 2.87 13.14 -15.30
N ASN A 218 2.34 13.70 -14.22
CA ASN A 218 2.00 15.12 -14.11
C ASN A 218 3.25 16.03 -14.04
N GLN A 219 4.42 15.53 -13.64
CA GLN A 219 5.68 16.27 -13.63
C GLN A 219 6.40 16.26 -14.98
N SER A 220 6.00 15.37 -15.90
CA SER A 220 6.61 15.19 -17.22
C SER A 220 5.89 15.98 -18.33
N ASN A 221 4.75 16.62 -18.01
CA ASN A 221 3.98 17.51 -18.87
C ASN A 221 4.15 18.98 -18.45
#